data_767fa826112492140333572c17d95729
#
_entry.id   767fa826112492140333572c17d95729
#
_cell.length_a   1.000
_cell.length_b   1.000
_cell.length_c   1.000
_cell.angle_alpha   90.00
_cell.angle_beta   90.00
_cell.angle_gamma   90.00
#
_symmetry.space_group_name_H-M   'P 1'
#
loop_
_entity.id
_entity.type
_entity.pdbx_description
1 polymer ?
#
loop_
_entity_poly.entity_id
_entity_poly.type
_entity_poly.pdbx_seq_one_letter_code
_entity_poly.pdbx_strand_id
1 'polypeptide(L)'
;MIENNPTSSDQERVANFKPRARLLLQLGDQLIKNESIALLELAKNAYDADASKVNIIMHHPDSVEDGYIEIVDDGFGMTADIVENVWLEPGSSYKQEQFEEHRFTPKFHRLPIGEKGIGRFGAHKLGYIIEMTTKKSDANEVYVRIDWTQFVTHRYLEDIPIKITERRQPRYFTDGRTGTRIVIKSLRKVWERGMARNVIRAITSITSPFERIDSFRPILHIPDKPGWFDGIITWDRVCDYSLFQFDTTISGHSITDFSDQS
;
A
#
# COMPACT_ATOMS: atom_id res chain seq x y z
N MET A 1 13.62 55.03 51.87
CA MET A 1 12.96 54.95 50.53
C MET A 1 13.42 53.66 49.92
N ILE A 2 12.53 52.67 49.86
CA ILE A 2 12.77 51.37 49.24
C ILE A 2 12.13 51.49 47.84
N GLU A 3 12.96 51.59 46.83
CA GLU A 3 12.50 51.53 45.43
C GLU A 3 11.98 50.12 45.13
N ASN A 4 10.69 49.99 44.95
CA ASN A 4 10.03 48.84 44.38
C ASN A 4 10.39 48.75 42.89
N ASN A 5 11.28 47.84 42.53
CA ASN A 5 11.51 47.46 41.14
C ASN A 5 10.28 46.73 40.64
N PRO A 6 9.67 47.11 39.50
CA PRO A 6 8.54 46.37 38.95
C PRO A 6 8.99 45.00 38.51
N THR A 7 8.39 43.97 39.08
CA THR A 7 8.49 42.58 38.63
C THR A 7 8.15 42.54 37.16
N SER A 8 9.11 42.03 36.36
CA SER A 8 8.89 41.73 34.95
C SER A 8 7.71 40.74 34.85
N SER A 9 6.62 41.18 34.25
CA SER A 9 5.51 40.30 33.94
C SER A 9 5.97 39.32 32.86
N ASP A 10 6.05 38.04 33.18
CA ASP A 10 6.33 36.98 32.24
C ASP A 10 5.26 37.01 31.12
N GLN A 11 5.67 37.20 29.88
CA GLN A 11 4.79 37.13 28.75
C GLN A 11 4.71 35.69 28.24
N GLU A 12 3.63 34.99 28.55
CA GLU A 12 3.35 33.69 27.97
C GLU A 12 3.00 33.85 26.47
N ARG A 13 3.62 33.00 25.64
CA ARG A 13 3.40 32.95 24.22
C ARG A 13 3.06 31.53 23.79
N VAL A 14 1.86 31.34 23.26
CA VAL A 14 1.44 30.04 22.70
C VAL A 14 1.88 29.96 21.25
N ALA A 15 2.50 28.83 20.87
CA ALA A 15 2.89 28.54 19.49
C ALA A 15 2.59 27.07 19.15
N ASN A 16 2.23 26.81 17.91
CA ASN A 16 1.97 25.46 17.40
C ASN A 16 3.14 24.96 16.57
N PHE A 17 3.32 23.64 16.53
CA PHE A 17 4.25 23.02 15.58
C PHE A 17 3.80 23.29 14.14
N LYS A 18 4.77 23.60 13.26
CA LYS A 18 4.54 23.83 11.83
C LYS A 18 5.38 22.81 11.03
N PRO A 19 4.81 21.64 10.68
CA PRO A 19 5.55 20.62 9.95
C PRO A 19 5.94 21.11 8.56
N ARG A 20 7.22 20.95 8.21
CA ARG A 20 7.70 21.22 6.86
C ARG A 20 7.25 20.11 5.91
N ALA A 21 6.94 20.46 4.66
CA ALA A 21 6.49 19.52 3.64
C ALA A 21 7.46 18.34 3.44
N ARG A 22 8.77 18.60 3.42
CA ARG A 22 9.82 17.58 3.29
C ARG A 22 9.86 16.54 4.42
N LEU A 23 9.15 16.77 5.54
CA LEU A 23 9.11 15.81 6.63
C LEU A 23 8.49 14.48 6.19
N LEU A 24 7.45 14.51 5.32
CA LEU A 24 6.85 13.28 4.79
C LEU A 24 7.83 12.48 3.91
N LEU A 25 8.66 13.16 3.12
CA LEU A 25 9.70 12.50 2.32
C LEU A 25 10.73 11.82 3.22
N GLN A 26 11.18 12.53 4.27
CA GLN A 26 12.15 11.99 5.24
C GLN A 26 11.58 10.78 5.99
N LEU A 27 10.33 10.84 6.43
CA LEU A 27 9.66 9.71 7.08
C LEU A 27 9.57 8.50 6.14
N GLY A 28 9.13 8.71 4.90
CA GLY A 28 9.08 7.65 3.91
C GLY A 28 10.46 7.02 3.64
N ASP A 29 11.50 7.84 3.49
CA ASP A 29 12.87 7.34 3.25
C ASP A 29 13.44 6.57 4.44
N GLN A 30 13.12 6.96 5.68
CA GLN A 30 13.58 6.28 6.89
C GLN A 30 12.81 4.99 7.19
N LEU A 31 11.50 4.99 6.95
CA LEU A 31 10.62 3.87 7.31
C LEU A 31 10.58 2.79 6.23
N ILE A 32 10.78 3.16 4.98
CA ILE A 32 10.81 2.24 3.84
C ILE A 32 12.24 2.02 3.38
N LYS A 33 12.81 0.86 3.73
CA LYS A 33 14.23 0.56 3.49
C LYS A 33 14.61 0.51 2.02
N ASN A 34 13.76 -0.08 1.18
CA ASN A 34 14.00 -0.26 -0.26
C ASN A 34 12.70 -0.36 -1.06
N GLU A 35 12.83 -0.44 -2.38
CA GLU A 35 11.70 -0.48 -3.32
C GLU A 35 10.84 -1.73 -3.18
N SER A 36 11.44 -2.87 -2.85
CA SER A 36 10.70 -4.13 -2.63
C SER A 36 9.77 -4.01 -1.42
N ILE A 37 10.23 -3.34 -0.34
CA ILE A 37 9.40 -3.07 0.84
C ILE A 37 8.31 -2.05 0.50
N ALA A 38 8.59 -1.03 -0.34
CA ALA A 38 7.55 -0.09 -0.78
C ALA A 38 6.39 -0.83 -1.50
N LEU A 39 6.71 -1.73 -2.43
CA LEU A 39 5.70 -2.53 -3.14
C LEU A 39 5.00 -3.54 -2.21
N LEU A 40 5.73 -4.14 -1.27
CA LEU A 40 5.15 -5.02 -0.26
C LEU A 40 4.08 -4.27 0.58
N GLU A 41 4.37 -3.05 1.01
CA GLU A 41 3.41 -2.24 1.79
C GLU A 41 2.17 -1.86 0.97
N LEU A 42 2.33 -1.60 -0.34
CA LEU A 42 1.19 -1.37 -1.23
C LEU A 42 0.35 -2.65 -1.44
N ALA A 43 1.01 -3.80 -1.53
CA ALA A 43 0.31 -5.09 -1.60
C ALA A 43 -0.41 -5.44 -0.29
N LYS A 44 0.17 -5.12 0.87
CA LYS A 44 -0.52 -5.25 2.17
C LYS A 44 -1.77 -4.36 2.26
N ASN A 45 -1.73 -3.16 1.68
CA ASN A 45 -2.92 -2.32 1.63
C ASN A 45 -4.07 -2.97 0.83
N ALA A 46 -3.75 -3.69 -0.25
CA ALA A 46 -4.75 -4.46 -0.99
C ALA A 46 -5.31 -5.63 -0.16
N TYR A 47 -4.46 -6.33 0.59
CA TYR A 47 -4.90 -7.37 1.54
C TYR A 47 -5.85 -6.80 2.60
N ASP A 48 -5.49 -5.68 3.22
CA ASP A 48 -6.31 -4.98 4.21
C ASP A 48 -7.62 -4.43 3.62
N ALA A 49 -7.65 -4.16 2.31
CA ALA A 49 -8.85 -3.76 1.57
C ALA A 49 -9.73 -4.95 1.16
N ASP A 50 -9.50 -6.14 1.72
CA ASP A 50 -10.27 -7.36 1.45
C ASP A 50 -10.27 -7.79 -0.02
N ALA A 51 -9.17 -7.49 -0.74
CA ALA A 51 -9.00 -7.89 -2.12
C ALA A 51 -8.76 -9.39 -2.26
N SER A 52 -9.18 -9.99 -3.37
CA SER A 52 -8.82 -11.37 -3.71
C SER A 52 -7.45 -11.45 -4.36
N LYS A 53 -7.02 -10.35 -5.00
CA LYS A 53 -5.74 -10.27 -5.69
C LYS A 53 -5.24 -8.82 -5.76
N VAL A 54 -3.93 -8.70 -5.93
CA VAL A 54 -3.28 -7.45 -6.34
C VAL A 54 -2.33 -7.75 -7.50
N ASN A 55 -2.49 -6.99 -8.58
CA ASN A 55 -1.59 -7.03 -9.73
C ASN A 55 -0.62 -5.85 -9.63
N ILE A 56 0.66 -6.14 -9.63
CA ILE A 56 1.74 -5.17 -9.75
C ILE A 56 2.33 -5.33 -11.15
N ILE A 57 2.19 -4.33 -12.00
CA ILE A 57 2.62 -4.37 -13.38
C ILE A 57 3.69 -3.31 -13.58
N MET A 58 4.88 -3.72 -14.04
CA MET A 58 5.97 -2.80 -14.36
C MET A 58 6.10 -2.68 -15.88
N HIS A 59 5.95 -1.47 -16.36
CA HIS A 59 6.12 -1.12 -17.77
C HIS A 59 7.43 -0.37 -17.96
N HIS A 60 8.20 -0.72 -18.98
CA HIS A 60 9.50 -0.12 -19.31
C HIS A 60 10.41 0.08 -18.09
N PRO A 61 10.66 -0.98 -17.29
CA PRO A 61 11.34 -0.87 -16.01
C PRO A 61 12.80 -0.40 -16.14
N ASP A 62 13.38 -0.49 -17.31
CA ASP A 62 14.72 -0.03 -17.69
C ASP A 62 14.77 1.44 -18.15
N SER A 63 13.65 2.16 -18.13
CA SER A 63 13.56 3.60 -18.41
C SER A 63 13.02 4.36 -17.20
N VAL A 64 13.71 5.40 -16.78
CA VAL A 64 13.25 6.31 -15.73
C VAL A 64 12.14 7.23 -16.25
N GLU A 65 12.23 7.63 -17.52
CA GLU A 65 11.34 8.58 -18.17
C GLU A 65 10.01 7.93 -18.58
N ASP A 66 10.11 6.78 -19.30
CA ASP A 66 8.93 6.08 -19.83
C ASP A 66 8.40 5.01 -18.88
N GLY A 67 9.21 4.62 -17.90
CA GLY A 67 8.88 3.59 -16.93
C GLY A 67 7.78 4.02 -15.96
N TYR A 68 6.87 3.10 -15.67
CA TYR A 68 5.87 3.29 -14.62
C TYR A 68 5.48 1.95 -14.00
N ILE A 69 4.96 2.04 -12.78
CA ILE A 69 4.46 0.88 -12.03
C ILE A 69 2.98 1.08 -11.79
N GLU A 70 2.20 0.09 -12.13
CA GLU A 70 0.76 0.05 -11.89
C GLU A 70 0.46 -1.02 -10.84
N ILE A 71 -0.28 -0.65 -9.80
CA ILE A 71 -0.75 -1.55 -8.74
C ILE A 71 -2.27 -1.50 -8.76
N VAL A 72 -2.92 -2.64 -8.96
CA VAL A 72 -4.38 -2.75 -9.06
C VAL A 72 -4.88 -3.87 -8.17
N ASP A 73 -5.79 -3.55 -7.27
CA ASP A 73 -6.54 -4.51 -6.47
C ASP A 73 -8.04 -4.51 -6.80
N ASP A 74 -8.72 -5.55 -6.37
CA ASP A 74 -10.17 -5.75 -6.46
C ASP A 74 -10.85 -5.66 -5.07
N GLY A 75 -10.28 -4.90 -4.15
CA GLY A 75 -10.79 -4.69 -2.82
C GLY A 75 -12.03 -3.79 -2.77
N PHE A 76 -12.44 -3.41 -1.57
CA PHE A 76 -13.66 -2.60 -1.40
C PHE A 76 -13.51 -1.13 -1.83
N GLY A 77 -12.30 -0.65 -2.13
CA GLY A 77 -12.04 0.72 -2.53
C GLY A 77 -12.35 1.78 -1.47
N MET A 78 -12.29 3.05 -1.85
CA MET A 78 -12.47 4.20 -0.94
C MET A 78 -13.44 5.22 -1.52
N THR A 79 -14.17 5.92 -0.63
CA THR A 79 -14.91 7.14 -0.95
C THR A 79 -14.00 8.36 -0.88
N ALA A 80 -14.47 9.52 -1.36
CA ALA A 80 -13.70 10.78 -1.25
C ALA A 80 -13.40 11.12 0.21
N ASP A 81 -14.36 10.93 1.12
CA ASP A 81 -14.17 11.19 2.55
C ASP A 81 -13.08 10.30 3.16
N ILE A 82 -13.02 9.01 2.78
CA ILE A 82 -11.95 8.10 3.24
C ILE A 82 -10.61 8.52 2.68
N VAL A 83 -10.57 8.96 1.42
CA VAL A 83 -9.34 9.45 0.80
C VAL A 83 -8.84 10.70 1.52
N GLU A 84 -9.70 11.67 1.78
CA GLU A 84 -9.36 12.93 2.44
C GLU A 84 -8.95 12.73 3.91
N ASN A 85 -9.80 12.07 4.69
CA ASN A 85 -9.69 12.05 6.15
C ASN A 85 -8.93 10.82 6.70
N VAL A 86 -8.62 9.83 5.86
CA VAL A 86 -7.86 8.64 6.27
C VAL A 86 -6.63 8.43 5.40
N TRP A 87 -6.80 8.41 4.06
CA TRP A 87 -5.69 8.07 3.18
C TRP A 87 -4.67 9.20 3.02
N LEU A 88 -5.09 10.47 3.03
CA LEU A 88 -4.19 11.63 3.00
C LEU A 88 -3.69 12.05 4.39
N GLU A 89 -4.20 11.49 5.48
CA GLU A 89 -3.80 11.80 6.85
C GLU A 89 -2.62 10.92 7.30
N PRO A 90 -1.38 11.47 7.39
CA PRO A 90 -0.23 10.72 7.87
C PRO A 90 -0.37 10.36 9.35
N GLY A 91 -0.15 9.07 9.68
CA GLY A 91 -0.21 8.62 11.07
C GLY A 91 -1.62 8.46 11.63
N SER A 92 -2.64 8.40 10.77
CA SER A 92 -4.00 8.06 11.19
C SER A 92 -4.04 6.76 11.98
N SER A 93 -4.71 6.75 13.13
CA SER A 93 -4.90 5.58 14.01
C SER A 93 -5.92 4.57 13.47
N TYR A 94 -6.59 4.87 12.37
CA TYR A 94 -7.71 4.09 11.83
C TYR A 94 -7.45 2.58 11.73
N LYS A 95 -6.26 2.17 11.23
CA LYS A 95 -5.90 0.74 11.14
C LYS A 95 -5.57 0.14 12.51
N GLN A 96 -4.96 0.90 13.40
CA GLN A 96 -4.66 0.46 14.76
C GLN A 96 -5.95 0.23 15.55
N GLU A 97 -6.91 1.14 15.44
CA GLU A 97 -8.24 1.00 16.04
C GLU A 97 -8.97 -0.23 15.51
N GLN A 98 -8.93 -0.47 14.18
CA GLN A 98 -9.50 -1.69 13.60
C GLN A 98 -8.86 -2.97 14.15
N PHE A 99 -7.56 -2.98 14.32
CA PHE A 99 -6.82 -4.12 14.86
C PHE A 99 -7.14 -4.35 16.35
N GLU A 100 -7.14 -3.31 17.17
CA GLU A 100 -7.46 -3.37 18.61
C GLU A 100 -8.91 -3.82 18.85
N GLU A 101 -9.84 -3.40 18.02
CA GLU A 101 -11.24 -3.80 18.06
C GLU A 101 -11.52 -5.17 17.41
N HIS A 102 -10.49 -5.89 16.94
CA HIS A 102 -10.61 -7.17 16.23
C HIS A 102 -11.64 -7.13 15.08
N ARG A 103 -11.68 -6.01 14.35
CA ARG A 103 -12.57 -5.85 13.20
C ARG A 103 -12.03 -6.61 11.99
N PHE A 104 -12.64 -7.75 11.73
CA PHE A 104 -12.34 -8.54 10.54
C PHE A 104 -12.95 -7.93 9.28
N THR A 105 -12.27 -8.13 8.15
CA THR A 105 -12.82 -7.75 6.85
C THR A 105 -14.07 -8.59 6.51
N PRO A 106 -15.06 -8.00 5.79
CA PRO A 106 -16.36 -8.64 5.63
C PRO A 106 -16.35 -9.88 4.74
N LYS A 107 -15.50 -9.95 3.71
CA LYS A 107 -15.53 -11.02 2.71
C LYS A 107 -14.60 -12.19 3.09
N PHE A 108 -13.37 -11.90 3.47
CA PHE A 108 -12.37 -12.93 3.76
C PHE A 108 -12.03 -13.06 5.24
N HIS A 109 -12.70 -12.31 6.12
CA HIS A 109 -12.49 -12.34 7.58
C HIS A 109 -11.01 -12.15 7.99
N ARG A 110 -10.34 -11.19 7.36
CA ARG A 110 -8.93 -10.88 7.63
C ARG A 110 -8.77 -9.82 8.71
N LEU A 111 -7.74 -9.97 9.53
CA LEU A 111 -7.24 -8.86 10.34
C LEU A 111 -6.26 -8.02 9.52
N PRO A 112 -6.27 -6.67 9.66
CA PRO A 112 -5.29 -5.82 9.01
C PRO A 112 -3.86 -6.20 9.41
N ILE A 113 -2.95 -6.27 8.41
CA ILE A 113 -1.52 -6.54 8.63
C ILE A 113 -0.66 -5.28 8.49
N GLY A 114 -1.24 -4.17 8.06
CA GLY A 114 -0.59 -2.87 7.95
C GLY A 114 -0.62 -2.11 9.27
N GLU A 115 0.47 -2.12 10.05
CA GLU A 115 0.51 -1.58 11.41
C GLU A 115 0.55 -0.05 11.52
N LYS A 116 1.20 0.66 10.60
CA LYS A 116 1.64 2.05 10.86
C LYS A 116 0.94 3.15 10.05
N GLY A 117 0.07 2.82 9.11
CA GLY A 117 -0.61 3.80 8.26
C GLY A 117 0.30 4.68 7.36
N ILE A 118 1.60 4.39 7.32
CA ILE A 118 2.64 5.16 6.62
C ILE A 118 3.15 4.46 5.35
N GLY A 119 2.83 3.19 5.12
CA GLY A 119 3.28 2.42 3.96
C GLY A 119 2.95 3.07 2.63
N ARG A 120 1.81 3.79 2.56
CA ARG A 120 1.39 4.56 1.38
C ARG A 120 2.38 5.65 0.97
N PHE A 121 3.11 6.23 1.94
CA PHE A 121 4.14 7.23 1.66
C PHE A 121 5.43 6.61 1.11
N GLY A 122 5.61 5.29 1.23
CA GLY A 122 6.70 4.57 0.59
C GLY A 122 6.63 4.61 -0.94
N ALA A 123 5.47 4.89 -1.53
CA ALA A 123 5.31 5.02 -2.97
C ALA A 123 6.18 6.14 -3.57
N HIS A 124 6.50 7.22 -2.81
CA HIS A 124 7.42 8.27 -3.26
C HIS A 124 8.85 7.75 -3.50
N LYS A 125 9.23 6.64 -2.87
CA LYS A 125 10.51 5.98 -3.11
C LYS A 125 10.60 5.33 -4.48
N LEU A 126 9.47 5.01 -5.08
CA LEU A 126 9.36 4.36 -6.38
C LEU A 126 9.34 5.38 -7.53
N GLY A 127 8.63 6.50 -7.36
CA GLY A 127 8.53 7.54 -8.39
C GLY A 127 8.03 8.87 -7.82
N TYR A 128 8.09 9.91 -8.65
CA TYR A 128 7.75 11.27 -8.25
C TYR A 128 6.26 11.60 -8.41
N ILE A 129 5.57 10.93 -9.32
CA ILE A 129 4.15 11.18 -9.59
C ILE A 129 3.35 9.95 -9.21
N ILE A 130 2.33 10.14 -8.39
CA ILE A 130 1.37 9.09 -8.03
C ILE A 130 0.00 9.52 -8.50
N GLU A 131 -0.65 8.65 -9.27
CA GLU A 131 -2.04 8.77 -9.66
C GLU A 131 -2.82 7.62 -9.03
N MET A 132 -3.77 7.94 -8.16
CA MET A 132 -4.66 6.95 -7.56
C MET A 132 -6.06 7.09 -8.12
N THR A 133 -6.65 5.98 -8.50
CA THR A 133 -8.08 5.86 -8.83
C THR A 133 -8.68 4.80 -7.92
N THR A 134 -9.74 5.10 -7.20
CA THR A 134 -10.40 4.14 -6.31
C THR A 134 -11.90 4.26 -6.39
N LYS A 135 -12.61 3.17 -6.18
CA LYS A 135 -14.06 3.14 -6.20
C LYS A 135 -14.60 2.13 -5.18
N LYS A 136 -15.46 2.60 -4.28
CA LYS A 136 -16.24 1.77 -3.39
C LYS A 136 -17.59 1.42 -4.03
N SER A 137 -18.21 0.32 -3.62
CA SER A 137 -19.58 -0.01 -4.03
C SER A 137 -20.53 1.15 -3.72
N ASP A 138 -21.44 1.42 -4.65
CA ASP A 138 -22.46 2.46 -4.54
C ASP A 138 -21.94 3.90 -4.33
N ALA A 139 -20.66 4.12 -4.62
CA ALA A 139 -20.01 5.43 -4.54
C ALA A 139 -19.45 5.89 -5.89
N ASN A 140 -19.11 7.18 -5.99
CA ASN A 140 -18.40 7.74 -7.13
C ASN A 140 -16.97 7.17 -7.21
N GLU A 141 -16.42 7.11 -8.43
CA GLU A 141 -14.98 6.86 -8.62
C GLU A 141 -14.20 8.10 -8.19
N VAL A 142 -13.17 7.92 -7.36
CA VAL A 142 -12.32 9.00 -6.86
C VAL A 142 -10.96 8.93 -7.54
N TYR A 143 -10.48 10.08 -8.02
CA TYR A 143 -9.15 10.24 -8.59
C TYR A 143 -8.34 11.27 -7.82
N VAL A 144 -7.10 10.93 -7.52
CA VAL A 144 -6.12 11.81 -6.84
C VAL A 144 -4.80 11.76 -7.57
N ARG A 145 -4.14 12.91 -7.71
CA ARG A 145 -2.77 13.00 -8.22
C ARG A 145 -1.88 13.71 -7.22
N ILE A 146 -0.78 13.07 -6.85
CA ILE A 146 0.25 13.62 -5.95
C ILE A 146 1.54 13.80 -6.75
N ASP A 147 2.12 14.99 -6.65
CA ASP A 147 3.41 15.32 -7.20
C ASP A 147 4.39 15.57 -6.06
N TRP A 148 5.27 14.61 -5.80
CA TRP A 148 6.23 14.66 -4.69
C TRP A 148 7.30 15.74 -4.86
N THR A 149 7.50 16.29 -6.07
CA THR A 149 8.43 17.39 -6.27
C THR A 149 8.00 18.65 -5.54
N GLN A 150 6.69 18.84 -5.36
CA GLN A 150 6.12 19.97 -4.61
C GLN A 150 6.51 19.94 -3.13
N PHE A 151 6.72 18.75 -2.56
CA PHE A 151 7.12 18.59 -1.15
C PHE A 151 8.57 19.02 -0.88
N VAL A 152 9.39 19.15 -1.92
CA VAL A 152 10.75 19.72 -1.83
C VAL A 152 10.70 21.24 -1.93
N THR A 153 9.83 21.79 -2.77
CA THR A 153 9.78 23.22 -3.09
C THR A 153 8.95 24.04 -2.11
N HIS A 154 7.86 23.48 -1.59
CA HIS A 154 6.99 24.17 -0.63
C HIS A 154 7.55 24.13 0.80
N ARG A 155 7.27 25.20 1.55
CA ARG A 155 7.80 25.33 2.91
C ARG A 155 7.04 24.46 3.91
N TYR A 156 5.73 24.53 3.91
CA TYR A 156 4.89 23.81 4.85
C TYR A 156 4.04 22.76 4.15
N LEU A 157 3.64 21.74 4.89
CA LEU A 157 2.82 20.65 4.35
C LEU A 157 1.42 21.15 3.95
N GLU A 158 0.86 22.06 4.72
CA GLU A 158 -0.43 22.71 4.48
C GLU A 158 -0.49 23.58 3.21
N ASP A 159 0.67 23.98 2.68
CA ASP A 159 0.78 24.77 1.45
C ASP A 159 0.63 23.93 0.17
N ILE A 160 0.55 22.60 0.28
CA ILE A 160 0.50 21.70 -0.88
C ILE A 160 -0.93 21.23 -1.11
N PRO A 161 -1.67 21.83 -2.06
CA PRO A 161 -3.02 21.40 -2.36
C PRO A 161 -3.02 20.07 -3.10
N ILE A 162 -3.72 19.08 -2.57
CA ILE A 162 -3.98 17.81 -3.26
C ILE A 162 -5.41 17.82 -3.76
N LYS A 163 -5.58 17.76 -5.08
CA LYS A 163 -6.89 17.78 -5.71
C LYS A 163 -7.51 16.39 -5.71
N ILE A 164 -8.66 16.25 -5.04
CA ILE A 164 -9.53 15.08 -5.10
C ILE A 164 -10.61 15.35 -6.17
N THR A 165 -10.80 14.41 -7.08
CA THR A 165 -11.82 14.50 -8.14
C THR A 165 -12.77 13.34 -8.04
N GLU A 166 -14.04 13.59 -7.82
CA GLU A 166 -15.10 12.59 -7.86
C GLU A 166 -15.71 12.50 -9.27
N ARG A 167 -15.90 11.28 -9.77
CA ARG A 167 -16.47 10.99 -11.07
C ARG A 167 -17.73 10.15 -10.92
N ARG A 168 -18.88 10.71 -11.26
CA ARG A 168 -20.16 10.00 -11.26
C ARG A 168 -20.15 8.87 -12.30
N GLN A 169 -19.50 9.11 -13.45
CA GLN A 169 -19.26 8.08 -14.46
C GLN A 169 -17.83 7.56 -14.28
N PRO A 170 -17.65 6.33 -13.80
CA PRO A 170 -16.33 5.76 -13.57
C PRO A 170 -15.61 5.58 -14.91
N ARG A 171 -14.30 5.86 -14.92
CA ARG A 171 -13.43 5.69 -16.10
C ARG A 171 -12.66 4.40 -16.07
N TYR A 172 -12.33 3.90 -14.86
CA TYR A 172 -11.53 2.70 -14.69
C TYR A 172 -12.34 1.55 -14.07
N PHE A 173 -13.01 1.79 -12.95
CA PHE A 173 -13.83 0.78 -12.28
C PHE A 173 -15.27 0.81 -12.82
N THR A 174 -15.44 0.37 -14.06
CA THR A 174 -16.74 0.24 -14.73
C THR A 174 -17.46 -1.05 -14.31
N ASP A 175 -18.70 -1.24 -14.72
CA ASP A 175 -19.47 -2.49 -14.59
C ASP A 175 -19.61 -2.98 -13.14
N GLY A 176 -19.76 -2.04 -12.19
CA GLY A 176 -19.91 -2.37 -10.78
C GLY A 176 -18.62 -2.80 -10.08
N ARG A 177 -17.48 -2.82 -10.76
CA ARG A 177 -16.19 -3.16 -10.15
C ARG A 177 -15.78 -2.16 -9.07
N THR A 178 -15.11 -2.66 -8.05
CA THR A 178 -14.52 -1.89 -6.95
C THR A 178 -13.03 -2.16 -6.84
N GLY A 179 -12.32 -1.35 -6.06
CA GLY A 179 -10.90 -1.54 -5.79
C GLY A 179 -10.12 -0.24 -5.82
N THR A 180 -8.79 -0.39 -5.83
CA THR A 180 -7.86 0.73 -5.93
C THR A 180 -6.82 0.46 -7.01
N ARG A 181 -6.55 1.47 -7.81
CA ARG A 181 -5.49 1.51 -8.82
C ARG A 181 -4.53 2.63 -8.49
N ILE A 182 -3.26 2.32 -8.35
CA ILE A 182 -2.18 3.28 -8.15
C ILE A 182 -1.23 3.18 -9.33
N VAL A 183 -0.94 4.30 -9.99
CA VAL A 183 0.07 4.42 -11.04
C VAL A 183 1.18 5.33 -10.56
N ILE A 184 2.39 4.79 -10.55
CA ILE A 184 3.60 5.49 -10.12
C ILE A 184 4.45 5.77 -11.35
N LYS A 185 4.61 7.05 -11.66
CA LYS A 185 5.34 7.55 -12.85
C LYS A 185 6.59 8.33 -12.44
N SER A 186 7.43 8.63 -13.44
CA SER A 186 8.71 9.31 -13.22
C SER A 186 9.52 8.54 -12.17
N LEU A 187 9.90 7.31 -12.53
CA LEU A 187 10.60 6.40 -11.64
C LEU A 187 11.88 7.03 -11.10
N ARG A 188 12.23 6.78 -9.86
CA ARG A 188 13.45 7.33 -9.26
C ARG A 188 14.72 6.66 -9.76
N LYS A 189 14.60 5.43 -10.25
CA LYS A 189 15.71 4.68 -10.85
C LYS A 189 15.19 3.58 -11.79
N VAL A 190 16.08 3.10 -12.63
CA VAL A 190 15.82 1.90 -13.42
C VAL A 190 15.72 0.67 -12.54
N TRP A 191 14.92 -0.29 -12.97
CA TRP A 191 14.77 -1.56 -12.29
C TRP A 191 15.64 -2.63 -12.96
N GLU A 192 16.17 -3.49 -12.13
CA GLU A 192 17.00 -4.63 -12.54
C GLU A 192 16.32 -5.95 -12.19
N ARG A 193 16.75 -7.04 -12.85
CA ARG A 193 16.25 -8.39 -12.59
C ARG A 193 16.31 -8.77 -11.11
N GLY A 194 17.39 -8.43 -10.42
CA GLY A 194 17.56 -8.70 -8.98
C GLY A 194 16.53 -8.01 -8.11
N MET A 195 16.19 -6.77 -8.44
CA MET A 195 15.17 -6.00 -7.73
C MET A 195 13.77 -6.63 -7.92
N ALA A 196 13.42 -6.99 -9.16
CA ALA A 196 12.14 -7.65 -9.46
C ALA A 196 11.99 -8.99 -8.70
N ARG A 197 13.05 -9.79 -8.62
CA ARG A 197 13.07 -11.04 -7.85
C ARG A 197 12.91 -10.81 -6.34
N ASN A 198 13.47 -9.73 -5.81
CA ASN A 198 13.26 -9.36 -4.41
C ASN A 198 11.80 -8.95 -4.14
N VAL A 199 11.16 -8.28 -5.10
CA VAL A 199 9.72 -7.96 -4.99
C VAL A 199 8.88 -9.22 -4.91
N ILE A 200 9.09 -10.19 -5.81
CA ILE A 200 8.34 -11.47 -5.76
C ILE A 200 8.49 -12.13 -4.39
N ARG A 201 9.73 -12.26 -3.88
CA ARG A 201 9.96 -12.88 -2.56
C ARG A 201 9.24 -12.10 -1.44
N ALA A 202 9.23 -10.77 -1.52
CA ALA A 202 8.58 -9.96 -0.52
C ALA A 202 7.05 -10.10 -0.56
N ILE A 203 6.43 -9.99 -1.75
CA ILE A 203 4.97 -10.04 -1.85
C ILE A 203 4.39 -11.43 -1.59
N THR A 204 5.12 -12.50 -1.95
CA THR A 204 4.70 -13.88 -1.64
C THR A 204 4.75 -14.20 -0.15
N SER A 205 5.46 -13.41 0.67
CA SER A 205 5.44 -13.56 2.13
C SER A 205 4.16 -13.04 2.81
N ILE A 206 3.29 -12.35 2.08
CA ILE A 206 2.01 -11.87 2.62
C ILE A 206 1.07 -13.04 2.91
N THR A 207 1.10 -14.04 2.04
CA THR A 207 0.27 -15.23 2.16
C THR A 207 1.05 -16.39 2.76
N SER A 208 0.43 -17.10 3.69
CA SER A 208 0.99 -18.36 4.21
C SER A 208 0.96 -19.41 3.10
N PRO A 209 2.02 -20.21 2.91
CA PRO A 209 1.98 -21.34 1.99
C PRO A 209 0.95 -22.41 2.39
N PHE A 210 0.41 -22.33 3.61
CA PHE A 210 -0.60 -23.23 4.16
C PHE A 210 -2.02 -22.65 4.14
N GLU A 211 -2.20 -21.39 3.71
CA GLU A 211 -3.53 -20.83 3.51
C GLU A 211 -4.12 -21.35 2.19
N ARG A 212 -5.45 -21.54 2.20
CA ARG A 212 -6.17 -21.95 0.98
C ARG A 212 -5.85 -21.00 -0.17
N ILE A 213 -5.65 -21.56 -1.34
CA ILE A 213 -5.30 -20.90 -2.61
C ILE A 213 -6.22 -19.71 -2.93
N ASP A 214 -7.39 -19.62 -2.29
CA ASP A 214 -8.43 -18.62 -2.58
C ASP A 214 -8.35 -17.34 -1.75
N SER A 215 -7.40 -17.22 -0.79
CA SER A 215 -7.45 -16.11 0.17
C SER A 215 -6.89 -14.79 -0.33
N PHE A 216 -5.75 -14.74 -1.02
CA PHE A 216 -5.14 -13.53 -1.58
C PHE A 216 -4.00 -13.87 -2.54
N ARG A 217 -3.98 -13.25 -3.72
CA ARG A 217 -2.95 -13.50 -4.74
C ARG A 217 -2.22 -12.21 -5.12
N PRO A 218 -1.02 -11.96 -4.60
CA PRO A 218 -0.16 -10.91 -5.13
C PRO A 218 0.56 -11.41 -6.38
N ILE A 219 0.44 -10.67 -7.48
CA ILE A 219 0.99 -11.03 -8.78
C ILE A 219 1.91 -9.91 -9.26
N LEU A 220 3.16 -10.23 -9.59
CA LEU A 220 4.07 -9.32 -10.27
C LEU A 220 4.17 -9.71 -11.74
N HIS A 221 3.94 -8.74 -12.62
CA HIS A 221 4.02 -8.89 -14.06
C HIS A 221 4.92 -7.83 -14.68
N ILE A 222 5.85 -8.22 -15.55
CA ILE A 222 6.75 -7.33 -16.29
C ILE A 222 6.68 -7.74 -17.78
N PRO A 223 5.73 -7.17 -18.55
CA PRO A 223 5.49 -7.60 -19.94
C PRO A 223 6.74 -7.54 -20.82
N ASP A 224 7.53 -6.49 -20.66
CA ASP A 224 8.71 -6.23 -21.47
C ASP A 224 9.93 -7.11 -21.11
N LYS A 225 9.89 -7.82 -19.99
CA LYS A 225 11.03 -8.61 -19.46
C LYS A 225 10.60 -9.96 -18.89
N PRO A 226 9.89 -10.81 -19.68
CA PRO A 226 9.37 -12.09 -19.18
C PRO A 226 10.47 -13.01 -18.62
N GLY A 227 11.67 -13.00 -19.21
CA GLY A 227 12.80 -13.82 -18.76
C GLY A 227 13.41 -13.40 -17.40
N TRP A 228 12.97 -12.31 -16.79
CA TRP A 228 13.45 -11.93 -15.46
C TRP A 228 13.03 -12.91 -14.36
N PHE A 229 11.98 -13.67 -14.60
CA PHE A 229 11.42 -14.64 -13.66
C PHE A 229 11.87 -16.08 -13.91
N ASP A 230 12.66 -16.33 -14.96
CA ASP A 230 13.16 -17.66 -15.25
C ASP A 230 13.98 -18.22 -14.08
N GLY A 231 13.65 -19.43 -13.67
CA GLY A 231 14.29 -20.13 -12.56
C GLY A 231 13.86 -19.66 -11.16
N ILE A 232 12.81 -18.83 -11.03
CA ILE A 232 12.16 -18.61 -9.75
C ILE A 232 11.27 -19.82 -9.46
N ILE A 233 11.54 -20.45 -8.33
CA ILE A 233 10.69 -21.52 -7.78
C ILE A 233 9.60 -20.81 -6.95
N THR A 234 8.36 -20.89 -7.41
CA THR A 234 7.18 -20.48 -6.64
C THR A 234 6.64 -21.66 -5.86
N TRP A 235 5.84 -21.39 -4.82
CA TRP A 235 5.23 -22.46 -4.02
C TRP A 235 4.36 -23.39 -4.88
N ASP A 236 3.60 -22.85 -5.83
CA ASP A 236 2.82 -23.66 -6.78
C ASP A 236 3.70 -24.70 -7.50
N ARG A 237 4.88 -24.29 -7.96
CA ARG A 237 5.83 -25.22 -8.58
C ARG A 237 6.39 -26.24 -7.60
N VAL A 238 6.58 -25.88 -6.32
CA VAL A 238 7.01 -26.86 -5.30
C VAL A 238 5.92 -27.91 -5.10
N CYS A 239 4.66 -27.50 -5.06
CA CYS A 239 3.52 -28.41 -4.96
C CYS A 239 3.42 -29.33 -6.17
N ASP A 240 3.66 -28.82 -7.39
CA ASP A 240 3.65 -29.63 -8.64
C ASP A 240 4.71 -30.76 -8.64
N TYR A 241 5.80 -30.60 -7.89
CA TYR A 241 6.86 -31.59 -7.75
C TYR A 241 6.76 -32.43 -6.47
N SER A 242 5.79 -32.18 -5.61
CA SER A 242 5.58 -32.96 -4.40
C SER A 242 5.00 -34.33 -4.74
N LEU A 243 5.60 -35.39 -4.19
CA LEU A 243 5.13 -36.77 -4.37
C LEU A 243 3.82 -37.02 -3.60
N PHE A 244 3.60 -36.27 -2.52
CA PHE A 244 2.42 -36.39 -1.66
C PHE A 244 1.98 -35.01 -1.19
N GLN A 245 0.68 -34.77 -1.20
CA GLN A 245 0.03 -33.60 -0.59
C GLN A 245 -0.99 -34.08 0.43
N PHE A 246 -0.91 -33.53 1.65
CA PHE A 246 -1.88 -33.78 2.71
C PHE A 246 -2.58 -32.47 3.07
N ASP A 247 -3.89 -32.48 3.06
CA ASP A 247 -4.72 -31.41 3.61
C ASP A 247 -5.48 -31.97 4.83
N THR A 248 -5.32 -31.31 5.97
CA THR A 248 -5.89 -31.78 7.23
C THR A 248 -6.34 -30.62 8.10
N THR A 249 -7.49 -30.77 8.75
CA THR A 249 -8.00 -29.85 9.74
C THR A 249 -7.82 -30.42 11.13
N ILE A 250 -7.15 -29.70 12.01
CA ILE A 250 -6.99 -30.08 13.43
C ILE A 250 -7.97 -29.30 14.27
N SER A 251 -8.89 -30.00 14.94
CA SER A 251 -9.83 -29.42 15.91
C SER A 251 -9.55 -29.98 17.30
N GLY A 252 -9.06 -29.11 18.19
CA GLY A 252 -8.65 -29.56 19.53
C GLY A 252 -7.46 -30.54 19.49
N HIS A 253 -7.67 -31.76 19.93
CA HIS A 253 -6.65 -32.83 19.95
C HIS A 253 -6.89 -33.90 18.87
N SER A 254 -7.80 -33.69 17.94
CA SER A 254 -8.15 -34.67 16.90
C SER A 254 -8.07 -34.05 15.51
N ILE A 255 -7.68 -34.89 14.55
CA ILE A 255 -7.74 -34.57 13.12
C ILE A 255 -9.19 -34.81 12.68
N THR A 256 -9.86 -33.78 12.15
CA THR A 256 -11.27 -33.87 11.76
C THR A 256 -11.44 -34.14 10.26
N ASP A 257 -10.52 -33.65 9.43
CA ASP A 257 -10.53 -33.91 8.00
C ASP A 257 -9.11 -34.27 7.53
N PHE A 258 -9.04 -35.29 6.69
CA PHE A 258 -7.81 -35.75 6.06
C PHE A 258 -8.08 -36.05 4.59
N SER A 259 -7.41 -35.35 3.69
CA SER A 259 -7.43 -35.67 2.26
C SER A 259 -6.00 -35.94 1.76
N ASP A 260 -5.86 -37.07 1.07
CA ASP A 260 -4.63 -37.47 0.39
C ASP A 260 -4.85 -37.33 -1.12
N GLN A 261 -3.97 -36.61 -1.78
CA GLN A 261 -3.90 -36.55 -3.24
C GLN A 261 -2.55 -37.18 -3.65
N SER A 262 -2.59 -38.44 -3.98
CA SER A 262 -1.48 -39.20 -4.55
C SER A 262 -1.54 -39.23 -6.07
#